data_9b3e2e387432407d9a66f4f3709a2b23
#
_entry.id   9b3e2e387432407d9a66f4f3709a2b23
#
_cell.length_a   1.000
_cell.length_b   1.000
_cell.length_c   1.000
_cell.angle_alpha   90.00
_cell.angle_beta   90.00
_cell.angle_gamma   90.00
#
_symmetry.space_group_name_H-M   'P 1'
#
loop_
_entity.id
_entity.type
_entity.pdbx_description
1 polymer ?
#
loop_
_entity_poly.entity_id
_entity_poly.type
_entity_poly.pdbx_seq_one_letter_code
_entity_poly.pdbx_strand_id
1 'polypeptide(L)'
;MRVNTIKKIIAAILAAVLCFGVLPSRSFFNTLSAVVKAANADSLNEAYADGTSLMPIGPAFTVDTLLSWEPTNDPDSDYSRSVVPLADRYTGFTVNDYANPDAKLMVCSLANSKHDATNAQGQESFSSYAFNYWQYATSFVYWSGSKRGQVVVPTGEFTDAAHTNGVPVMGTIFFDWGGNSSVVENFVRNYRSVADKLIEVMEYYGFDGYFFNEETAVDYTTAGNLRSMIAYMRQQKPNMLIGWYDS
;
A
#
# COMPACT_ATOMS: atom_id res chain seq x y z
N MET A 1 -14.85 21.49 3.30
CA MET A 1 -14.41 22.54 2.32
C MET A 1 -13.86 21.85 1.10
N ARG A 2 -14.31 22.11 -0.11
CA ARG A 2 -13.91 21.32 -1.30
C ARG A 2 -12.42 21.51 -1.60
N VAL A 3 -11.70 20.42 -1.96
CA VAL A 3 -10.26 20.40 -2.29
C VAL A 3 -9.86 21.53 -3.26
N ASN A 4 -10.73 21.85 -4.21
CA ASN A 4 -10.55 22.99 -5.13
C ASN A 4 -10.49 24.38 -4.44
N THR A 5 -11.10 24.51 -3.27
CA THR A 5 -11.05 25.77 -2.51
C THR A 5 -9.70 25.90 -1.81
N ILE A 6 -9.15 24.82 -1.29
CA ILE A 6 -7.83 24.78 -0.65
C ILE A 6 -6.73 25.06 -1.68
N LYS A 7 -6.78 24.41 -2.84
CA LYS A 7 -5.83 24.66 -3.94
C LYS A 7 -5.85 26.14 -4.39
N LYS A 8 -7.03 26.76 -4.48
CA LYS A 8 -7.16 28.19 -4.81
C LYS A 8 -6.59 29.10 -3.72
N ILE A 9 -6.77 28.75 -2.44
CA ILE A 9 -6.22 29.52 -1.31
C ILE A 9 -4.68 29.41 -1.32
N ILE A 10 -4.11 28.21 -1.51
CA ILE A 10 -2.66 28.02 -1.58
C ILE A 10 -2.06 28.77 -2.77
N ALA A 11 -2.68 28.69 -3.93
CA ALA A 11 -2.23 29.44 -5.11
C ALA A 11 -2.28 30.96 -4.91
N ALA A 12 -3.34 31.49 -4.29
CA ALA A 12 -3.45 32.91 -3.98
C ALA A 12 -2.39 33.40 -2.98
N ILE A 13 -2.04 32.55 -2.01
CA ILE A 13 -1.00 32.82 -1.02
C ILE A 13 0.38 32.81 -1.64
N LEU A 14 0.70 31.81 -2.47
CA LEU A 14 1.96 31.75 -3.23
C LEU A 14 2.11 32.96 -4.16
N ALA A 15 1.03 33.38 -4.82
CA ALA A 15 1.04 34.58 -5.65
C ALA A 15 1.29 35.86 -4.82
N ALA A 16 0.69 35.97 -3.62
CA ALA A 16 0.91 37.10 -2.75
C ALA A 16 2.36 37.18 -2.20
N VAL A 17 2.95 36.03 -1.84
CA VAL A 17 4.36 35.95 -1.41
C VAL A 17 5.31 36.34 -2.54
N LEU A 18 5.03 35.91 -3.77
CA LEU A 18 5.83 36.25 -4.95
C LEU A 18 5.70 37.72 -5.38
N CYS A 19 4.51 38.32 -5.18
CA CYS A 19 4.27 39.72 -5.61
C CYS A 19 4.71 40.75 -4.56
N PHE A 20 4.69 40.43 -3.29
CA PHE A 20 4.90 41.42 -2.21
C PHE A 20 6.12 41.16 -1.33
N GLY A 21 6.82 40.03 -1.51
CA GLY A 21 8.04 39.70 -0.76
C GLY A 21 7.83 39.54 0.77
N VAL A 22 6.58 39.44 1.21
CA VAL A 22 6.24 39.30 2.63
C VAL A 22 6.15 37.82 2.98
N LEU A 23 7.08 37.33 3.79
CA LEU A 23 7.01 35.96 4.34
C LEU A 23 5.82 35.84 5.30
N PRO A 24 4.96 34.81 5.15
CA PRO A 24 3.85 34.57 6.04
C PRO A 24 4.34 34.38 7.49
N SER A 25 3.57 34.87 8.45
CA SER A 25 3.89 34.70 9.86
C SER A 25 3.83 33.22 10.32
N ARG A 26 4.56 32.91 11.39
CA ARG A 26 4.52 31.57 12.01
C ARG A 26 3.09 31.14 12.38
N SER A 27 2.24 32.10 12.76
CA SER A 27 0.82 31.90 13.03
C SER A 27 0.06 31.45 11.77
N PHE A 28 0.40 31.98 10.61
CA PHE A 28 -0.22 31.62 9.33
C PHE A 28 0.11 30.15 8.96
N PHE A 29 1.36 29.74 9.10
CA PHE A 29 1.75 28.34 8.85
C PHE A 29 1.09 27.37 9.82
N ASN A 30 0.94 27.76 11.09
CA ASN A 30 0.22 26.95 12.08
C ASN A 30 -1.27 26.81 11.71
N THR A 31 -1.91 27.89 11.24
CA THR A 31 -3.31 27.86 10.79
C THR A 31 -3.46 27.02 9.54
N LEU A 32 -2.55 27.14 8.57
CA LEU A 32 -2.57 26.34 7.34
C LEU A 32 -2.36 24.85 7.67
N SER A 33 -1.41 24.53 8.54
CA SER A 33 -1.19 23.17 9.01
C SER A 33 -2.43 22.60 9.72
N ALA A 34 -3.10 23.38 10.56
CA ALA A 34 -4.33 22.96 11.21
C ALA A 34 -5.48 22.72 10.22
N VAL A 35 -5.60 23.57 9.19
CA VAL A 35 -6.62 23.39 8.13
C VAL A 35 -6.33 22.14 7.27
N VAL A 36 -5.06 21.89 6.93
CA VAL A 36 -4.65 20.69 6.22
C VAL A 36 -4.89 19.44 7.08
N LYS A 37 -4.53 19.48 8.36
CA LYS A 37 -4.81 18.39 9.32
C LYS A 37 -6.31 18.13 9.47
N ALA A 38 -7.14 19.18 9.55
CA ALA A 38 -8.59 19.01 9.62
C ALA A 38 -9.18 18.43 8.34
N ALA A 39 -8.71 18.86 7.17
CA ALA A 39 -9.17 18.32 5.88
C ALA A 39 -8.77 16.84 5.73
N ASN A 40 -7.58 16.46 6.19
CA ASN A 40 -7.15 15.06 6.21
C ASN A 40 -7.94 14.26 7.24
N ALA A 41 -8.23 14.81 8.42
CA ALA A 41 -9.03 14.17 9.44
C ALA A 41 -10.47 13.88 8.95
N ASP A 42 -11.07 14.80 8.20
CA ASP A 42 -12.40 14.61 7.63
C ASP A 42 -12.41 13.48 6.59
N SER A 43 -11.39 13.42 5.71
CA SER A 43 -11.25 12.32 4.75
C SER A 43 -10.96 10.97 5.44
N LEU A 44 -10.23 11.00 6.54
CA LEU A 44 -9.95 9.83 7.37
C LEU A 44 -11.20 9.36 8.12
N ASN A 45 -12.02 10.26 8.63
CA ASN A 45 -13.28 9.94 9.29
C ASN A 45 -14.28 9.32 8.30
N GLU A 46 -14.35 9.80 7.07
CA GLU A 46 -15.12 9.15 6.01
C GLU A 46 -14.61 7.75 5.69
N ALA A 47 -13.30 7.55 5.72
CA ALA A 47 -12.67 6.26 5.52
C ALA A 47 -12.99 5.24 6.63
N TYR A 48 -13.18 5.70 7.85
CA TYR A 48 -13.55 4.86 9.00
C TYR A 48 -15.05 4.69 9.20
N ALA A 49 -15.87 5.53 8.60
CA ALA A 49 -17.32 5.50 8.76
C ALA A 49 -17.96 4.21 8.18
N ASP A 50 -17.25 3.46 7.34
CA ASP A 50 -17.70 2.22 6.75
C ASP A 50 -17.46 0.97 7.63
N GLY A 51 -16.92 1.14 8.83
CA GLY A 51 -16.65 0.05 9.78
C GLY A 51 -15.38 -0.76 9.51
N THR A 52 -14.50 -0.32 8.60
CA THR A 52 -13.20 -0.96 8.31
C THR A 52 -12.06 -0.44 9.20
N SER A 53 -12.37 -0.02 10.40
CA SER A 53 -11.55 0.77 11.32
C SER A 53 -10.17 0.19 11.71
N LEU A 54 -9.81 -0.98 11.22
CA LEU A 54 -8.55 -1.64 11.55
C LEU A 54 -7.64 -1.86 10.36
N MET A 55 -8.07 -1.45 9.16
CA MET A 55 -7.33 -1.76 7.94
C MET A 55 -6.49 -0.57 7.48
N PRO A 56 -5.28 -0.83 6.99
CA PRO A 56 -4.41 0.20 6.44
C PRO A 56 -5.10 0.95 5.30
N ILE A 57 -4.89 2.25 5.25
CA ILE A 57 -5.31 3.10 4.15
C ILE A 57 -4.07 3.42 3.31
N GLY A 58 -3.54 2.41 2.68
CA GLY A 58 -2.74 2.60 1.49
C GLY A 58 -3.68 2.79 0.29
N PRO A 59 -3.18 3.05 -0.90
CA PRO A 59 -3.97 2.94 -2.10
C PRO A 59 -4.63 1.57 -2.15
N ALA A 60 -5.97 1.56 -2.28
CA ALA A 60 -6.75 0.34 -2.33
C ALA A 60 -7.65 0.38 -3.56
N PHE A 61 -7.68 -0.72 -4.31
CA PHE A 61 -8.36 -0.79 -5.59
C PHE A 61 -9.36 -1.94 -5.64
N THR A 62 -10.56 -1.65 -6.14
CA THR A 62 -11.42 -2.65 -6.76
C THR A 62 -10.87 -3.00 -8.15
N VAL A 63 -11.39 -4.03 -8.80
CA VAL A 63 -10.99 -4.35 -10.17
C VAL A 63 -11.22 -3.17 -11.13
N ASP A 64 -12.33 -2.44 -10.98
CA ASP A 64 -12.65 -1.31 -11.86
C ASP A 64 -11.72 -0.12 -11.64
N THR A 65 -11.45 0.22 -10.38
CA THR A 65 -10.53 1.31 -10.05
C THR A 65 -9.08 0.96 -10.36
N LEU A 66 -8.70 -0.32 -10.24
CA LEU A 66 -7.39 -0.81 -10.66
C LEU A 66 -7.19 -0.65 -12.17
N LEU A 67 -8.17 -1.12 -12.97
CA LEU A 67 -8.08 -1.05 -14.43
C LEU A 67 -8.07 0.37 -14.98
N SER A 68 -8.67 1.31 -14.26
CA SER A 68 -8.69 2.73 -14.61
C SER A 68 -7.61 3.56 -13.92
N TRP A 69 -6.80 2.95 -13.05
CA TRP A 69 -5.77 3.66 -12.32
C TRP A 69 -4.67 4.19 -13.23
N GLU A 70 -4.30 5.43 -12.96
CA GLU A 70 -3.14 6.09 -13.52
C GLU A 70 -2.52 6.97 -12.43
N PRO A 71 -1.20 7.18 -12.37
CA PRO A 71 -0.58 8.02 -11.36
C PRO A 71 -1.19 9.44 -11.29
N THR A 72 -1.65 9.94 -12.39
CA THR A 72 -2.23 11.29 -12.51
C THR A 72 -3.63 11.42 -11.95
N ASN A 73 -4.36 10.32 -11.78
CA ASN A 73 -5.71 10.32 -11.20
C ASN A 73 -5.75 9.92 -9.72
N ASP A 74 -4.59 9.55 -9.16
CA ASP A 74 -4.41 9.22 -7.75
C ASP A 74 -3.66 10.37 -7.03
N PRO A 75 -4.35 11.20 -6.24
CA PRO A 75 -3.75 12.36 -5.61
C PRO A 75 -2.70 12.04 -4.55
N ASP A 76 -2.69 10.83 -4.03
CA ASP A 76 -1.76 10.37 -3.01
C ASP A 76 -0.65 9.46 -3.59
N SER A 77 -0.61 9.30 -4.91
CA SER A 77 0.32 8.39 -5.58
C SER A 77 1.79 8.69 -5.27
N ASP A 78 2.18 9.95 -5.27
CA ASP A 78 3.57 10.36 -4.98
C ASP A 78 3.98 10.05 -3.53
N TYR A 79 3.04 10.10 -2.57
CA TYR A 79 3.33 9.86 -1.15
C TYR A 79 3.37 8.36 -0.80
N SER A 80 2.64 7.57 -1.54
CA SER A 80 2.60 6.11 -1.34
C SER A 80 3.73 5.40 -2.08
N ARG A 81 4.49 6.12 -2.92
CA ARG A 81 5.57 5.58 -3.72
C ARG A 81 6.84 5.42 -2.91
N SER A 82 7.37 4.21 -2.88
CA SER A 82 8.73 3.96 -2.43
C SER A 82 9.74 4.45 -3.46
N VAL A 83 10.81 5.09 -3.00
CA VAL A 83 11.94 5.55 -3.84
C VAL A 83 13.26 4.91 -3.43
N VAL A 84 13.23 4.07 -2.41
CA VAL A 84 14.40 3.34 -1.91
C VAL A 84 14.51 2.00 -2.62
N PRO A 85 15.57 1.74 -3.38
CA PRO A 85 15.78 0.42 -3.99
C PRO A 85 16.02 -0.63 -2.91
N LEU A 86 15.61 -1.87 -3.19
CA LEU A 86 15.88 -2.99 -2.29
C LEU A 86 17.38 -3.18 -2.12
N ALA A 87 17.87 -2.99 -0.91
CA ALA A 87 19.28 -3.20 -0.56
C ALA A 87 19.62 -4.70 -0.51
N ASP A 88 20.90 -5.00 -0.64
CA ASP A 88 21.40 -6.33 -0.36
C ASP A 88 21.15 -6.68 1.11
N ARG A 89 20.69 -7.91 1.34
CA ARG A 89 20.46 -8.39 2.69
C ARG A 89 21.77 -8.52 3.43
N TYR A 90 21.85 -7.92 4.61
CA TYR A 90 22.99 -8.10 5.49
C TYR A 90 23.06 -9.54 6.01
N THR A 91 24.15 -10.24 5.72
CA THR A 91 24.36 -11.64 6.08
C THR A 91 25.51 -11.85 7.10
N GLY A 92 26.19 -10.79 7.51
CA GLY A 92 27.36 -10.85 8.40
C GLY A 92 27.03 -11.00 9.88
N PHE A 93 25.78 -11.34 10.23
CA PHE A 93 25.31 -11.32 11.61
C PHE A 93 24.54 -12.59 11.94
N THR A 94 25.09 -13.41 12.83
CA THR A 94 24.39 -14.56 13.37
C THR A 94 23.69 -14.15 14.66
N VAL A 95 22.38 -14.01 14.62
CA VAL A 95 21.57 -13.58 15.78
C VAL A 95 21.40 -14.70 16.79
N ASN A 96 21.46 -15.95 16.32
CA ASN A 96 21.30 -17.14 17.13
C ASN A 96 22.10 -18.28 16.49
N ASP A 97 23.02 -18.87 17.21
CA ASP A 97 23.87 -19.97 16.77
C ASP A 97 23.08 -21.24 16.39
N TYR A 98 21.86 -21.36 16.88
CA TYR A 98 20.95 -22.47 16.55
C TYR A 98 20.00 -22.14 15.39
N ALA A 99 20.05 -20.93 14.83
CA ALA A 99 19.20 -20.58 13.71
C ALA A 99 19.66 -21.33 12.45
N ASN A 100 18.70 -21.91 11.73
CA ASN A 100 18.98 -22.43 10.40
C ASN A 100 19.16 -21.25 9.43
N PRO A 101 20.36 -21.03 8.87
CA PRO A 101 20.63 -19.91 7.97
C PRO A 101 19.84 -20.02 6.64
N ASP A 102 19.40 -21.22 6.27
CA ASP A 102 18.64 -21.48 5.05
C ASP A 102 17.12 -21.30 5.24
N ALA A 103 16.66 -21.15 6.50
CA ALA A 103 15.25 -20.94 6.80
C ALA A 103 14.81 -19.56 6.30
N LYS A 104 13.71 -19.57 5.52
CA LYS A 104 13.07 -18.33 5.04
C LYS A 104 11.88 -18.02 5.91
N LEU A 105 11.83 -16.80 6.44
CA LEU A 105 10.74 -16.31 7.24
C LEU A 105 9.99 -15.23 6.49
N MET A 106 8.80 -15.55 6.02
CA MET A 106 7.85 -14.56 5.55
C MET A 106 7.07 -14.00 6.75
N VAL A 107 7.21 -12.72 7.00
CA VAL A 107 6.42 -12.02 8.02
C VAL A 107 5.12 -11.55 7.39
N CYS A 108 4.00 -11.88 8.02
CA CYS A 108 2.69 -11.35 7.65
C CYS A 108 2.17 -10.54 8.83
N SER A 109 2.03 -9.25 8.69
CA SER A 109 1.65 -8.36 9.78
C SER A 109 0.81 -7.19 9.31
N LEU A 110 -0.14 -6.79 10.16
CA LEU A 110 -0.79 -5.49 10.12
C LEU A 110 0.22 -4.41 10.53
N ALA A 111 1.30 -4.29 9.76
CA ALA A 111 2.37 -3.33 10.04
C ALA A 111 1.85 -1.90 10.11
N ASN A 112 0.70 -1.67 9.52
CA ASN A 112 -0.04 -0.44 9.56
C ASN A 112 -1.39 -0.66 10.22
N SER A 113 -1.37 -0.95 11.47
CA SER A 113 -2.56 -0.74 12.24
C SER A 113 -2.88 0.76 12.22
N LYS A 114 -4.08 1.07 12.61
CA LYS A 114 -4.76 2.35 12.81
C LYS A 114 -3.94 3.67 12.81
N HIS A 115 -2.63 3.63 13.04
CA HIS A 115 -1.80 4.84 13.14
C HIS A 115 -0.95 5.12 11.91
N ASP A 116 -0.38 4.10 11.28
CA ASP A 116 0.58 4.29 10.17
C ASP A 116 -0.12 4.24 8.81
N ALA A 117 -1.22 3.52 8.76
CA ALA A 117 -1.97 3.30 7.54
C ALA A 117 -2.89 4.42 7.11
N THR A 118 -3.10 5.38 7.99
CA THR A 118 -4.06 6.46 7.74
C THR A 118 -3.41 7.72 7.17
N ASN A 119 -2.09 7.71 7.03
CA ASN A 119 -1.36 8.86 6.52
C ASN A 119 -0.31 8.43 5.51
N ALA A 120 -0.62 8.56 4.23
CA ALA A 120 0.31 8.28 3.13
C ALA A 120 1.58 9.14 3.20
N GLN A 121 1.56 10.22 3.94
CA GLN A 121 2.69 11.15 4.13
C GLN A 121 3.53 10.82 5.36
N GLY A 122 3.28 9.68 6.03
CA GLY A 122 3.96 9.30 7.26
C GLY A 122 3.41 9.98 8.51
N GLN A 123 4.07 9.82 9.62
CA GLN A 123 3.68 10.33 10.94
C GLN A 123 4.69 11.32 11.52
N GLU A 124 4.19 12.24 12.36
CA GLU A 124 5.06 13.23 13.05
C GLU A 124 5.94 12.60 14.13
N SER A 125 5.61 11.41 14.59
CA SER A 125 6.34 10.72 15.66
C SER A 125 6.43 9.23 15.38
N PHE A 126 7.47 8.60 15.91
CA PHE A 126 7.66 7.16 15.85
C PHE A 126 6.48 6.40 16.46
N SER A 127 5.93 5.46 15.73
CA SER A 127 4.77 4.69 16.14
C SER A 127 5.15 3.44 16.93
N SER A 128 4.25 3.00 17.82
CA SER A 128 4.39 1.73 18.57
C SER A 128 4.36 0.48 17.68
N TYR A 129 4.03 0.63 16.41
CA TYR A 129 3.97 -0.48 15.44
C TYR A 129 5.19 -0.56 14.52
N ALA A 130 6.24 0.19 14.81
CA ALA A 130 7.49 0.07 14.06
C ALA A 130 8.02 -1.36 14.13
N PHE A 131 8.25 -1.96 12.98
CA PHE A 131 8.85 -3.27 12.88
C PHE A 131 10.35 -3.17 13.10
N ASN A 132 10.90 -3.93 14.08
CA ASN A 132 12.31 -3.87 14.47
C ASN A 132 13.07 -5.17 14.23
N TYR A 133 12.46 -6.16 13.58
CA TYR A 133 13.01 -7.51 13.45
C TYR A 133 13.40 -7.85 12.01
N TRP A 134 13.82 -6.84 11.25
CA TRP A 134 14.20 -6.97 9.83
C TRP A 134 15.22 -8.07 9.59
N GLN A 135 16.16 -8.26 10.52
CA GLN A 135 17.21 -9.27 10.42
C GLN A 135 16.69 -10.71 10.33
N TYR A 136 15.49 -10.97 10.80
CA TYR A 136 14.86 -12.30 10.72
C TYR A 136 13.96 -12.47 9.50
N ALA A 137 13.42 -11.40 8.97
CA ALA A 137 12.50 -11.44 7.84
C ALA A 137 13.24 -11.65 6.52
N THR A 138 12.81 -12.60 5.69
CA THR A 138 13.28 -12.75 4.31
C THR A 138 12.34 -12.13 3.30
N SER A 139 11.10 -11.91 3.68
CA SER A 139 10.10 -11.13 2.95
C SER A 139 9.03 -10.66 3.93
N PHE A 140 8.29 -9.63 3.54
CA PHE A 140 7.23 -9.08 4.35
C PHE A 140 5.93 -8.98 3.55
N VAL A 141 4.84 -9.42 4.13
CA VAL A 141 3.49 -9.18 3.63
C VAL A 141 2.91 -8.01 4.39
N TYR A 142 2.69 -6.91 3.68
CA TYR A 142 1.91 -5.79 4.15
C TYR A 142 0.44 -6.21 4.19
N TRP A 143 0.07 -6.88 5.29
CA TRP A 143 -1.22 -7.51 5.44
C TRP A 143 -2.31 -6.46 5.55
N SER A 144 -3.28 -6.54 4.67
CA SER A 144 -4.44 -5.69 4.69
C SER A 144 -5.59 -6.29 3.89
N GLY A 145 -6.79 -6.13 4.40
CA GLY A 145 -8.02 -6.28 3.64
C GLY A 145 -8.82 -5.00 3.72
N SER A 146 -9.55 -4.64 2.70
CA SER A 146 -10.30 -3.40 2.67
C SER A 146 -11.62 -3.54 1.92
N LYS A 147 -12.68 -2.99 2.46
CA LYS A 147 -13.94 -2.79 1.73
C LYS A 147 -13.83 -1.80 0.58
N ARG A 148 -12.75 -1.01 0.53
CA ARG A 148 -12.47 -0.07 -0.55
C ARG A 148 -11.95 -0.75 -1.80
N GLY A 149 -11.39 -1.95 -1.67
CA GLY A 149 -10.86 -2.70 -2.78
C GLY A 149 -10.16 -3.97 -2.35
N GLN A 150 -10.01 -4.88 -3.28
CA GLN A 150 -9.34 -6.16 -3.08
C GLN A 150 -7.81 -6.00 -3.09
N VAL A 151 -7.28 -5.02 -3.83
CA VAL A 151 -5.83 -4.78 -3.94
C VAL A 151 -5.44 -3.68 -2.97
N VAL A 152 -4.48 -3.96 -2.11
CA VAL A 152 -3.93 -2.98 -1.17
C VAL A 152 -2.43 -2.87 -1.35
N VAL A 153 -1.98 -1.66 -1.63
CA VAL A 153 -0.58 -1.31 -1.84
C VAL A 153 0.07 -0.97 -0.50
N PRO A 154 1.31 -1.41 -0.24
CA PRO A 154 2.07 -0.97 0.91
C PRO A 154 2.28 0.54 0.90
N THR A 155 2.40 1.17 2.06
CA THR A 155 2.83 2.58 2.11
C THR A 155 4.28 2.70 1.67
N GLY A 156 4.62 3.80 1.01
CA GLY A 156 5.99 4.09 0.58
C GLY A 156 6.97 4.10 1.74
N GLU A 157 6.60 4.71 2.85
CA GLU A 157 7.38 4.75 4.09
C GLU A 157 7.72 3.36 4.63
N PHE A 158 6.75 2.45 4.64
CA PHE A 158 6.99 1.08 5.09
C PHE A 158 7.92 0.33 4.12
N THR A 159 7.67 0.48 2.82
CA THR A 159 8.50 -0.15 1.78
C THR A 159 9.94 0.38 1.83
N ASP A 160 10.13 1.70 2.01
CA ASP A 160 11.45 2.31 2.17
C ASP A 160 12.21 1.76 3.38
N ALA A 161 11.53 1.59 4.52
CA ALA A 161 12.13 0.99 5.71
C ALA A 161 12.53 -0.47 5.49
N ALA A 162 11.68 -1.26 4.86
CA ALA A 162 11.96 -2.66 4.55
C ALA A 162 13.12 -2.79 3.54
N HIS A 163 13.09 -2.02 2.46
CA HIS A 163 14.12 -2.01 1.43
C HIS A 163 15.49 -1.59 1.97
N THR A 164 15.55 -0.58 2.84
CA THR A 164 16.79 -0.19 3.54
C THR A 164 17.40 -1.35 4.32
N ASN A 165 16.56 -2.26 4.82
CA ASN A 165 16.98 -3.44 5.58
C ASN A 165 17.11 -4.72 4.70
N GLY A 166 17.03 -4.60 3.39
CA GLY A 166 17.16 -5.73 2.46
C GLY A 166 15.99 -6.72 2.54
N VAL A 167 14.79 -6.26 2.89
CA VAL A 167 13.60 -7.08 3.01
C VAL A 167 12.56 -6.66 1.95
N PRO A 168 12.27 -7.52 0.97
CA PRO A 168 11.25 -7.23 -0.02
C PRO A 168 9.84 -7.29 0.57
N VAL A 169 8.94 -6.45 0.03
CA VAL A 169 7.58 -6.25 0.52
C VAL A 169 6.54 -6.66 -0.52
N MET A 170 5.53 -7.37 -0.08
CA MET A 170 4.35 -7.70 -0.90
C MET A 170 3.14 -6.89 -0.44
N GLY A 171 2.41 -6.33 -1.40
CA GLY A 171 1.05 -5.86 -1.19
C GLY A 171 0.07 -7.02 -1.03
N THR A 172 -1.16 -6.73 -0.62
CA THR A 172 -2.19 -7.77 -0.42
C THR A 172 -3.24 -7.70 -1.52
N ILE A 173 -3.62 -8.86 -2.04
CA ILE A 173 -4.87 -9.08 -2.78
C ILE A 173 -5.77 -9.88 -1.87
N PHE A 174 -6.91 -9.30 -1.48
CA PHE A 174 -7.74 -9.80 -0.40
C PHE A 174 -9.13 -10.19 -0.89
N PHE A 175 -9.45 -11.47 -0.76
CA PHE A 175 -10.79 -12.02 -0.94
C PHE A 175 -11.25 -12.63 0.38
N ASP A 176 -12.35 -12.11 0.88
CA ASP A 176 -12.88 -12.19 2.23
C ASP A 176 -13.46 -13.59 2.52
N TRP A 177 -13.31 -14.09 3.73
CA TRP A 177 -13.97 -15.32 4.15
C TRP A 177 -15.48 -15.18 4.09
N GLY A 178 -16.14 -16.11 3.36
CA GLY A 178 -17.55 -16.03 3.10
C GLY A 178 -17.96 -14.86 2.20
N GLY A 179 -16.99 -14.27 1.48
CA GLY A 179 -17.22 -13.20 0.51
C GLY A 179 -18.08 -13.61 -0.69
N ASN A 180 -18.41 -12.63 -1.50
CA ASN A 180 -19.21 -12.87 -2.72
C ASN A 180 -18.29 -13.36 -3.86
N SER A 181 -18.52 -14.57 -4.36
CA SER A 181 -17.74 -15.17 -5.45
C SER A 181 -17.68 -14.29 -6.70
N SER A 182 -18.72 -13.49 -6.97
CA SER A 182 -18.75 -12.59 -8.13
C SER A 182 -17.63 -11.52 -8.08
N VAL A 183 -17.10 -11.20 -6.91
CA VAL A 183 -15.96 -10.29 -6.77
C VAL A 183 -14.71 -10.94 -7.36
N VAL A 184 -14.44 -12.19 -6.98
CA VAL A 184 -13.30 -12.96 -7.51
C VAL A 184 -13.47 -13.23 -9.00
N GLU A 185 -14.68 -13.65 -9.42
CA GLU A 185 -15.03 -13.89 -10.83
C GLU A 185 -14.75 -12.64 -11.68
N ASN A 186 -15.18 -11.46 -11.22
CA ASN A 186 -14.94 -10.19 -11.92
C ASN A 186 -13.44 -9.86 -11.97
N PHE A 187 -12.73 -10.10 -10.88
CA PHE A 187 -11.29 -9.84 -10.79
C PHE A 187 -10.48 -10.69 -11.78
N VAL A 188 -10.86 -11.95 -11.98
CA VAL A 188 -10.13 -12.86 -12.86
C VAL A 188 -10.74 -13.02 -14.26
N ARG A 189 -11.87 -12.40 -14.55
CA ARG A 189 -12.55 -12.51 -15.87
C ARG A 189 -11.63 -12.12 -17.02
N ASN A 190 -10.94 -10.99 -16.86
CA ASN A 190 -9.96 -10.46 -17.81
C ASN A 190 -8.56 -10.49 -17.18
N TYR A 191 -8.17 -11.66 -16.66
CA TYR A 191 -7.01 -11.81 -15.79
C TYR A 191 -5.72 -11.22 -16.36
N ARG A 192 -5.53 -11.20 -17.68
CA ARG A 192 -4.32 -10.62 -18.29
C ARG A 192 -4.26 -9.12 -18.09
N SER A 193 -5.35 -8.40 -18.39
CA SER A 193 -5.41 -6.95 -18.19
C SER A 193 -5.27 -6.57 -16.72
N VAL A 194 -5.86 -7.37 -15.83
CA VAL A 194 -5.72 -7.17 -14.38
C VAL A 194 -4.27 -7.42 -13.96
N ALA A 195 -3.66 -8.50 -14.43
CA ALA A 195 -2.27 -8.81 -14.12
C ALA A 195 -1.29 -7.75 -14.63
N ASP A 196 -1.48 -7.26 -15.86
CA ASP A 196 -0.66 -6.18 -16.43
C ASP A 196 -0.76 -4.91 -15.57
N LYS A 197 -1.97 -4.56 -15.14
CA LYS A 197 -2.19 -3.38 -14.28
C LYS A 197 -1.65 -3.59 -12.87
N LEU A 198 -1.74 -4.79 -12.30
CA LEU A 198 -1.09 -5.13 -11.03
C LEU A 198 0.43 -4.97 -11.11
N ILE A 199 1.04 -5.40 -12.20
CA ILE A 199 2.48 -5.22 -12.43
C ILE A 199 2.82 -3.74 -12.53
N GLU A 200 2.06 -2.96 -13.29
CA GLU A 200 2.25 -1.51 -13.43
C GLU A 200 2.16 -0.79 -12.08
N VAL A 201 1.14 -1.09 -11.28
CA VAL A 201 0.95 -0.55 -9.93
C VAL A 201 2.12 -0.93 -9.02
N MET A 202 2.53 -2.18 -9.03
CA MET A 202 3.68 -2.65 -8.25
C MET A 202 4.97 -1.89 -8.61
N GLU A 203 5.25 -1.74 -9.90
CA GLU A 203 6.43 -1.02 -10.39
C GLU A 203 6.40 0.46 -10.06
N TYR A 204 5.23 1.08 -10.18
CA TYR A 204 5.07 2.50 -9.87
C TYR A 204 5.28 2.78 -8.38
N TYR A 205 4.63 2.00 -7.50
CA TYR A 205 4.74 2.18 -6.05
C TYR A 205 6.03 1.61 -5.47
N GLY A 206 6.78 0.79 -6.22
CA GLY A 206 8.12 0.33 -5.87
C GLY A 206 8.16 -0.79 -4.83
N PHE A 207 7.15 -1.65 -4.78
CA PHE A 207 7.16 -2.86 -3.94
C PHE A 207 7.39 -4.13 -4.78
N ASP A 208 7.50 -5.32 -4.18
CA ASP A 208 8.16 -6.47 -4.81
C ASP A 208 7.22 -7.61 -5.21
N GLY A 209 5.93 -7.47 -5.00
CA GLY A 209 4.98 -8.51 -5.37
C GLY A 209 3.66 -8.46 -4.62
N TYR A 210 2.92 -9.56 -4.69
CA TYR A 210 1.60 -9.66 -4.07
C TYR A 210 1.42 -10.93 -3.26
N PHE A 211 0.73 -10.78 -2.14
CA PHE A 211 0.21 -11.88 -1.35
C PHE A 211 -1.30 -12.00 -1.59
N PHE A 212 -1.71 -13.15 -2.08
CA PHE A 212 -3.12 -13.45 -2.32
C PHE A 212 -3.69 -14.11 -1.08
N ASN A 213 -4.67 -13.47 -0.46
CA ASN A 213 -5.51 -14.06 0.56
C ASN A 213 -6.83 -14.50 -0.10
N GLU A 214 -6.96 -15.79 -0.38
CA GLU A 214 -8.16 -16.35 -1.01
C GLU A 214 -8.96 -17.15 0.02
N GLU A 215 -10.07 -16.57 0.46
CA GLU A 215 -10.96 -17.19 1.44
C GLU A 215 -12.42 -17.21 0.94
N THR A 216 -12.65 -16.80 -0.30
CA THR A 216 -13.97 -16.80 -0.91
C THR A 216 -14.20 -18.09 -1.70
N ALA A 217 -15.23 -18.84 -1.37
CA ALA A 217 -15.57 -20.04 -2.11
C ALA A 217 -15.90 -19.69 -3.58
N VAL A 218 -15.16 -20.28 -4.52
CA VAL A 218 -15.27 -20.05 -5.97
C VAL A 218 -15.43 -21.37 -6.73
N ASP A 219 -15.94 -21.28 -7.94
CA ASP A 219 -16.01 -22.45 -8.83
C ASP A 219 -14.65 -22.79 -9.47
N TYR A 220 -14.57 -23.99 -10.09
CA TYR A 220 -13.36 -24.46 -10.74
C TYR A 220 -12.87 -23.56 -11.88
N THR A 221 -13.78 -22.87 -12.56
CA THR A 221 -13.44 -21.96 -13.66
C THR A 221 -12.74 -20.72 -13.12
N THR A 222 -13.29 -20.14 -12.09
CA THR A 222 -12.76 -18.97 -11.39
C THR A 222 -11.38 -19.28 -10.77
N ALA A 223 -11.28 -20.42 -10.07
CA ALA A 223 -9.99 -20.90 -9.55
C ALA A 223 -8.95 -21.16 -10.65
N GLY A 224 -9.39 -21.73 -11.80
CA GLY A 224 -8.55 -21.91 -12.98
C GLY A 224 -8.03 -20.61 -13.58
N ASN A 225 -8.87 -19.58 -13.64
CA ASN A 225 -8.50 -18.25 -14.11
C ASN A 225 -7.52 -17.56 -13.14
N LEU A 226 -7.75 -17.68 -11.84
CA LEU A 226 -6.85 -17.15 -10.81
C LEU A 226 -5.45 -17.77 -10.92
N ARG A 227 -5.37 -19.09 -11.06
CA ARG A 227 -4.11 -19.80 -11.32
C ARG A 227 -3.44 -19.33 -12.61
N SER A 228 -4.22 -19.12 -13.68
CA SER A 228 -3.73 -18.65 -14.97
C SER A 228 -3.18 -17.22 -14.88
N MET A 229 -3.83 -16.35 -14.08
CA MET A 229 -3.36 -15.01 -13.78
C MET A 229 -2.00 -15.02 -13.08
N ILE A 230 -1.85 -15.84 -12.04
CA ILE A 230 -0.59 -15.97 -11.31
C ILE A 230 0.53 -16.49 -12.24
N ALA A 231 0.23 -17.50 -13.06
CA ALA A 231 1.19 -18.03 -14.04
C ALA A 231 1.62 -16.96 -15.06
N TYR A 232 0.67 -16.16 -15.54
CA TYR A 232 0.93 -15.05 -16.45
C TYR A 232 1.79 -13.97 -15.78
N MET A 233 1.45 -13.55 -14.53
CA MET A 233 2.25 -12.59 -13.77
C MET A 233 3.70 -13.06 -13.62
N ARG A 234 3.92 -14.32 -13.26
CA ARG A 234 5.27 -14.90 -13.17
C ARG A 234 6.02 -14.94 -14.51
N GLN A 235 5.29 -15.13 -15.60
CA GLN A 235 5.89 -15.08 -16.95
C GLN A 235 6.34 -13.65 -17.30
N GLN A 236 5.53 -12.65 -16.99
CA GLN A 236 5.85 -11.25 -17.26
C GLN A 236 6.96 -10.71 -16.33
N LYS A 237 6.94 -11.12 -15.06
CA LYS A 237 7.87 -10.68 -14.00
C LYS A 237 8.39 -11.88 -13.21
N PRO A 238 9.42 -12.59 -13.69
CA PRO A 238 9.92 -13.81 -13.06
C PRO A 238 10.41 -13.64 -11.62
N ASN A 239 10.92 -12.44 -11.28
CA ASN A 239 11.45 -12.12 -9.96
C ASN A 239 10.39 -11.56 -8.99
N MET A 240 9.17 -11.32 -9.45
CA MET A 240 8.09 -10.83 -8.61
C MET A 240 7.75 -11.87 -7.53
N LEU A 241 7.63 -11.42 -6.29
CA LEU A 241 7.18 -12.28 -5.20
C LEU A 241 5.68 -12.55 -5.31
N ILE A 242 5.29 -13.80 -5.13
CA ILE A 242 3.89 -14.21 -5.04
C ILE A 242 3.75 -15.12 -3.82
N GLY A 243 3.02 -14.62 -2.82
CA GLY A 243 2.55 -15.38 -1.69
C GLY A 243 1.12 -15.85 -1.91
N TRP A 244 0.72 -16.93 -1.24
CA TRP A 244 -0.63 -17.48 -1.34
C TRP A 244 -1.10 -18.02 0.00
N TYR A 245 -2.32 -17.70 0.35
CA TYR A 245 -3.08 -18.30 1.43
C TYR A 245 -4.45 -18.75 0.89
N ASP A 246 -4.86 -19.92 1.31
CA ASP A 246 -6.10 -20.57 0.92
C ASP A 246 -6.69 -21.25 2.16
N SER A 247 -8.00 -21.14 2.37
CA SER A 247 -8.70 -21.72 3.53
C SER A 247 -9.64 -22.85 3.17
#